data_f2895009ee1734fe1d89026c2bc95909
#
_entry.id   f2895009ee1734fe1d89026c2bc95909
#
_cell.length_a   1.000
_cell.length_b   1.000
_cell.length_c   1.000
_cell.angle_alpha   90.00
_cell.angle_beta   90.00
_cell.angle_gamma   90.00
#
_symmetry.space_group_name_H-M   'P 1'
#
loop_
_entity.id
_entity.type
_entity.pdbx_description
1 polymer ?
#
loop_
_entity_poly.entity_id
_entity_poly.type
_entity_poly.pdbx_seq_one_letter_code
_entity_poly.pdbx_strand_id
1 'polypeptide(L)'
;MTIHHWLAPEAILGADGHVSGVRFARQHVVDGHLQRNGEHETLGADMVLKAIGQKLDPTVLAASGLTLTSGRVLADDDGRTEVTGLFVGGDCRLGGLDLTVQAVQDGKRAARAIHAELTGA
;
A
#
# COMPACT_ATOMS: atom_id res chain seq x y z
N MET A 1 -4.44 23.21 -10.72
CA MET A 1 -4.62 21.75 -10.51
C MET A 1 -6.07 21.41 -10.75
N THR A 2 -6.34 20.41 -11.57
CA THR A 2 -7.71 19.91 -11.83
C THR A 2 -7.85 18.52 -11.23
N ILE A 3 -8.94 18.27 -10.50
CA ILE A 3 -9.26 16.96 -9.93
C ILE A 3 -10.42 16.38 -10.71
N HIS A 4 -10.25 15.20 -11.27
CA HIS A 4 -11.29 14.44 -11.92
C HIS A 4 -11.73 13.30 -11.00
N HIS A 5 -13.01 13.30 -10.62
CA HIS A 5 -13.58 12.29 -9.74
C HIS A 5 -14.16 11.12 -10.52
N TRP A 6 -14.22 9.96 -9.88
CA TRP A 6 -14.88 8.75 -10.36
C TRP A 6 -14.35 8.25 -11.70
N LEU A 7 -13.04 8.35 -11.87
CA LEU A 7 -12.30 7.81 -12.99
C LEU A 7 -11.39 6.68 -12.52
N ALA A 8 -11.57 5.49 -13.06
CA ALA A 8 -10.68 4.35 -12.83
C ALA A 8 -9.66 4.27 -13.97
N PRO A 9 -8.34 4.32 -13.70
CA PRO A 9 -7.34 4.20 -14.76
C PRO A 9 -7.41 2.81 -15.41
N GLU A 10 -7.33 2.76 -16.74
CA GLU A 10 -7.35 1.52 -17.52
C GLU A 10 -6.08 1.32 -18.32
N ALA A 11 -5.60 2.34 -19.00
CA ALA A 11 -4.43 2.23 -19.84
C ALA A 11 -3.66 3.55 -19.91
N ILE A 12 -2.33 3.46 -19.89
CA ILE A 12 -1.44 4.54 -20.28
C ILE A 12 -1.29 4.45 -21.80
N LEU A 13 -1.53 5.56 -22.48
CA LEU A 13 -1.46 5.67 -23.93
C LEU A 13 -0.13 6.30 -24.32
N GLY A 14 0.42 5.84 -25.45
CA GLY A 14 1.67 6.37 -25.97
C GLY A 14 2.13 5.64 -27.23
N ALA A 15 3.16 6.17 -27.86
CA ALA A 15 3.85 5.59 -29.00
C ALA A 15 5.33 5.95 -28.91
N ASP A 16 6.18 5.09 -29.51
CA ASP A 16 7.64 5.31 -29.64
C ASP A 16 8.34 5.64 -28.31
N GLY A 17 7.89 5.01 -27.21
CA GLY A 17 8.46 5.24 -25.88
C GLY A 17 8.01 6.52 -25.18
N HIS A 18 7.09 7.27 -25.76
CA HIS A 18 6.53 8.50 -25.19
C HIS A 18 5.08 8.32 -24.75
N VAL A 19 4.76 8.87 -23.58
CA VAL A 19 3.38 8.92 -23.08
C VAL A 19 2.61 10.02 -23.81
N SER A 20 1.37 9.74 -24.20
CA SER A 20 0.47 10.73 -24.81
C SER A 20 -0.82 10.95 -24.01
N GLY A 21 -1.10 10.11 -23.02
CA GLY A 21 -2.27 10.26 -22.18
C GLY A 21 -2.61 9.03 -21.34
N VAL A 22 -3.75 9.11 -20.67
CA VAL A 22 -4.32 8.00 -19.88
C VAL A 22 -5.79 7.85 -20.23
N ARG A 23 -6.20 6.61 -20.49
CA ARG A 23 -7.61 6.25 -20.63
C ARG A 23 -8.15 5.78 -19.28
N PHE A 24 -9.31 6.31 -18.95
CA PHE A 24 -10.05 6.00 -17.73
C PHE A 24 -11.43 5.44 -18.07
N ALA A 25 -11.92 4.50 -17.27
CA ALA A 25 -13.33 4.14 -17.21
C ALA A 25 -14.06 5.10 -16.28
N ARG A 26 -15.19 5.64 -16.71
CA ARG A 26 -16.07 6.40 -15.83
C ARG A 26 -16.77 5.48 -14.86
N GLN A 27 -16.92 5.96 -13.62
CA GLN A 27 -17.57 5.24 -12.55
C GLN A 27 -18.75 6.04 -12.00
N HIS A 28 -19.69 5.37 -11.40
CA HIS A 28 -20.80 5.94 -10.64
C HIS A 28 -21.04 5.11 -9.38
N VAL A 29 -21.76 5.66 -8.42
CA VAL A 29 -22.09 4.96 -7.17
C VAL A 29 -23.39 4.19 -7.34
N VAL A 30 -23.35 2.88 -7.07
CA VAL A 30 -24.52 2.01 -6.97
C VAL A 30 -24.43 1.30 -5.61
N ASP A 31 -25.45 1.46 -4.79
CA ASP A 31 -25.53 0.86 -3.45
C ASP A 31 -24.27 1.12 -2.58
N GLY A 32 -23.72 2.34 -2.66
CA GLY A 32 -22.54 2.75 -1.92
C GLY A 32 -21.20 2.25 -2.50
N HIS A 33 -21.20 1.53 -3.61
CA HIS A 33 -20.02 1.01 -4.30
C HIS A 33 -19.79 1.66 -5.65
N LEU A 34 -18.53 1.91 -5.99
CA LEU A 34 -18.15 2.41 -7.31
C LEU A 34 -18.26 1.30 -8.35
N GLN A 35 -19.03 1.55 -9.40
CA GLN A 35 -19.20 0.65 -10.55
C GLN A 35 -18.89 1.39 -11.84
N ARG A 36 -18.32 0.68 -12.83
CA ARG A 36 -18.07 1.23 -14.17
C ARG A 36 -19.42 1.37 -14.91
N ASN A 37 -19.62 2.49 -15.59
CA ASN A 37 -20.83 2.73 -16.37
C ASN A 37 -20.70 2.39 -17.87
N GLY A 38 -19.55 1.88 -18.29
CA GLY A 38 -19.26 1.55 -19.70
C GLY A 38 -18.72 2.73 -20.53
N GLU A 39 -18.67 3.94 -19.97
CA GLU A 39 -18.09 5.10 -20.62
C GLU A 39 -16.60 5.23 -20.34
N HIS A 40 -15.87 5.84 -21.27
CA HIS A 40 -14.44 6.08 -21.14
C HIS A 40 -14.12 7.56 -21.32
N GLU A 41 -13.07 8.01 -20.68
CA GLU A 41 -12.50 9.34 -20.83
C GLU A 41 -10.99 9.24 -21.03
N THR A 42 -10.45 9.99 -22.00
CA THR A 42 -9.00 10.06 -22.23
C THR A 42 -8.52 11.45 -21.91
N LEU A 43 -7.53 11.51 -21.01
CA LEU A 43 -6.83 12.75 -20.66
C LEU A 43 -5.44 12.73 -21.29
N GLY A 44 -5.11 13.80 -22.03
CA GLY A 44 -3.77 13.99 -22.58
C GLY A 44 -2.75 14.27 -21.46
N ALA A 45 -1.56 13.67 -21.56
CA ALA A 45 -0.49 13.87 -20.61
C ALA A 45 0.86 13.48 -21.23
N ASP A 46 1.89 14.25 -20.95
CA ASP A 46 3.29 13.95 -21.32
C ASP A 46 3.99 13.14 -20.23
N MET A 47 3.43 13.13 -19.02
CA MET A 47 3.93 12.37 -17.86
C MET A 47 2.78 11.82 -17.06
N VAL A 48 2.93 10.58 -16.59
CA VAL A 48 1.96 9.92 -15.72
C VAL A 48 2.66 9.40 -14.48
N LEU A 49 2.18 9.84 -13.31
CA LEU A 49 2.67 9.39 -12.01
C LEU A 49 1.62 8.50 -11.35
N LYS A 50 2.00 7.26 -11.06
CA LYS A 50 1.13 6.30 -10.38
C LYS A 50 1.32 6.41 -8.87
N ALA A 51 0.29 6.88 -8.16
CA ALA A 51 0.28 7.04 -6.71
C ALA A 51 -1.00 6.42 -6.10
N ILE A 52 -1.25 5.13 -6.39
CA ILE A 52 -2.48 4.41 -6.04
C ILE A 52 -2.34 3.51 -4.80
N GLY A 53 -1.31 3.74 -3.98
CA GLY A 53 -0.97 2.94 -2.82
C GLY A 53 -0.07 1.74 -3.15
N GLN A 54 0.30 1.03 -2.10
CA GLN A 54 1.19 -0.13 -2.15
C GLN A 54 0.52 -1.32 -1.47
N LYS A 55 0.94 -2.51 -1.84
CA LYS A 55 0.58 -3.75 -1.16
C LYS A 55 1.86 -4.48 -0.79
N LEU A 56 1.86 -5.12 0.38
CA LEU A 56 2.93 -6.02 0.76
C LEU A 56 2.97 -7.20 -0.22
N ASP A 57 4.15 -7.49 -0.77
CA ASP A 57 4.35 -8.65 -1.62
C ASP A 57 4.53 -9.89 -0.72
N PRO A 58 3.59 -10.85 -0.72
CA PRO A 58 3.67 -12.03 0.13
C PRO A 58 4.84 -12.93 -0.23
N THR A 59 5.38 -12.84 -1.45
CA THR A 59 6.48 -13.72 -1.90
C THR A 59 7.78 -13.44 -1.14
N VAL A 60 8.04 -12.19 -0.75
CA VAL A 60 9.24 -11.83 0.02
C VAL A 60 9.20 -12.39 1.45
N LEU A 61 8.03 -12.76 1.94
CA LEU A 61 7.83 -13.32 3.28
C LEU A 61 7.63 -14.84 3.27
N ALA A 62 7.56 -15.48 2.10
CA ALA A 62 7.25 -16.91 2.01
C ALA A 62 8.20 -17.81 2.79
N ALA A 63 9.49 -17.41 2.90
CA ALA A 63 10.50 -18.15 3.66
C ALA A 63 10.58 -17.78 5.15
N SER A 64 9.85 -16.76 5.60
CA SER A 64 9.95 -16.25 6.97
C SER A 64 9.12 -17.01 7.99
N GLY A 65 8.15 -17.81 7.54
CA GLY A 65 7.18 -18.48 8.41
C GLY A 65 6.06 -17.58 8.92
N LEU A 66 5.99 -16.31 8.46
CA LEU A 66 4.95 -15.37 8.86
C LEU A 66 3.60 -15.68 8.21
N THR A 67 2.54 -15.53 8.99
CA THR A 67 1.16 -15.57 8.48
C THR A 67 0.67 -14.16 8.18
N LEU A 68 0.11 -13.97 6.97
CA LEU A 68 -0.55 -12.73 6.60
C LEU A 68 -2.04 -12.78 6.86
N THR A 69 -2.56 -11.76 7.54
CA THR A 69 -3.99 -11.53 7.72
C THR A 69 -4.38 -10.27 6.96
N SER A 70 -5.31 -10.42 6.01
CA SER A 70 -5.74 -9.30 5.12
C SER A 70 -4.56 -8.62 4.39
N GLY A 71 -3.53 -9.40 4.02
CA GLY A 71 -2.34 -8.91 3.33
C GLY A 71 -1.36 -8.12 4.21
N ARG A 72 -1.47 -8.23 5.54
CA ARG A 72 -0.60 -7.58 6.53
C ARG A 72 -0.10 -8.58 7.57
N VAL A 73 1.01 -8.29 8.20
CA VAL A 73 1.64 -9.12 9.23
C VAL A 73 1.03 -8.81 10.60
N LEU A 74 0.66 -9.86 11.34
CA LEU A 74 0.23 -9.71 12.72
C LEU A 74 1.46 -9.45 13.62
N ALA A 75 1.37 -8.44 14.48
CA ALA A 75 2.39 -8.14 15.47
C ALA A 75 1.76 -7.42 16.68
N ASP A 76 2.46 -7.50 17.81
CA ASP A 76 2.09 -6.74 19.00
C ASP A 76 2.44 -5.23 18.87
N ASP A 77 2.21 -4.45 19.93
CA ASP A 77 2.46 -3.01 19.94
C ASP A 77 3.94 -2.64 19.83
N ASP A 78 4.83 -3.56 20.14
CA ASP A 78 6.28 -3.42 20.02
C ASP A 78 6.82 -3.95 18.68
N GLY A 79 5.93 -4.42 17.82
CA GLY A 79 6.27 -4.97 16.51
C GLY A 79 6.74 -6.43 16.52
N ARG A 80 6.62 -7.15 17.64
CA ARG A 80 6.99 -8.57 17.68
C ARG A 80 6.02 -9.39 16.88
N THR A 81 6.53 -10.29 16.06
CA THR A 81 5.72 -11.23 15.27
C THR A 81 5.66 -12.59 15.97
N GLU A 82 4.90 -13.52 15.39
CA GLU A 82 4.87 -14.93 15.81
C GLU A 82 6.22 -15.66 15.63
N VAL A 83 7.12 -15.09 14.82
CA VAL A 83 8.45 -15.65 14.57
C VAL A 83 9.47 -14.95 15.47
N THR A 84 10.09 -15.70 16.38
CA THR A 84 11.07 -15.18 17.32
C THR A 84 12.21 -14.43 16.61
N GLY A 85 12.54 -13.24 17.08
CA GLY A 85 13.59 -12.38 16.53
C GLY A 85 13.17 -11.63 15.26
N LEU A 86 11.93 -11.77 14.80
CA LEU A 86 11.40 -11.04 13.64
C LEU A 86 10.39 -9.98 14.09
N PHE A 87 10.65 -8.75 13.69
CA PHE A 87 9.83 -7.58 14.03
C PHE A 87 9.28 -6.93 12.77
N VAL A 88 8.13 -6.28 12.90
CA VAL A 88 7.46 -5.56 11.82
C VAL A 88 6.89 -4.23 12.31
N GLY A 89 6.90 -3.22 11.44
CA GLY A 89 6.30 -1.92 11.72
C GLY A 89 5.84 -1.23 10.44
N GLY A 90 5.13 -0.11 10.57
CA GLY A 90 4.59 0.68 9.47
C GLY A 90 3.41 0.01 8.76
N ASP A 91 3.23 0.34 7.48
CA ASP A 91 2.05 -0.01 6.69
C ASP A 91 1.85 -1.52 6.50
N CYS A 92 2.88 -2.32 6.64
CA CYS A 92 2.78 -3.77 6.53
C CYS A 92 2.26 -4.46 7.80
N ARG A 93 2.17 -3.76 8.94
CA ARG A 93 1.65 -4.27 10.20
C ARG A 93 0.13 -4.26 10.21
N LEU A 94 -0.51 -5.36 10.64
CA LEU A 94 -1.96 -5.43 10.83
C LEU A 94 -2.39 -4.51 11.99
N GLY A 95 -3.45 -3.71 11.76
CA GLY A 95 -3.96 -2.75 12.75
C GLY A 95 -3.13 -1.46 12.86
N GLY A 96 -2.06 -1.31 12.11
CA GLY A 96 -1.32 -0.05 11.98
C GLY A 96 -2.10 1.00 11.19
N LEU A 97 -1.76 2.27 11.41
CA LEU A 97 -2.25 3.39 10.60
C LEU A 97 -1.29 3.60 9.42
N ASP A 98 -1.84 3.80 8.22
CA ASP A 98 -1.05 4.08 7.01
C ASP A 98 -0.57 5.55 7.03
N LEU A 99 0.25 5.89 8.03
CA LEU A 99 0.80 7.22 8.27
C LEU A 99 2.31 7.15 8.49
N THR A 100 3.04 8.05 7.86
CA THR A 100 4.51 8.14 8.01
C THR A 100 4.94 8.30 9.47
N VAL A 101 4.21 9.10 10.25
CA VAL A 101 4.50 9.30 11.68
C VAL A 101 4.30 8.02 12.49
N GLN A 102 3.32 7.20 12.13
CA GLN A 102 3.09 5.90 12.76
C GLN A 102 4.23 4.93 12.42
N ALA A 103 4.65 4.87 11.15
CA ALA A 103 5.77 4.03 10.74
C ALA A 103 7.07 4.35 11.50
N VAL A 104 7.36 5.64 11.71
CA VAL A 104 8.49 6.08 12.55
C VAL A 104 8.33 5.65 14.00
N GLN A 105 7.14 5.75 14.56
CA GLN A 105 6.87 5.33 15.94
C GLN A 105 6.98 3.81 16.10
N ASP A 106 6.48 3.05 15.15
CA ASP A 106 6.59 1.58 15.14
C ASP A 106 8.07 1.16 15.09
N GLY A 107 8.88 1.80 14.23
CA GLY A 107 10.33 1.54 14.18
C GLY A 107 11.04 1.83 15.50
N LYS A 108 10.65 2.91 16.21
CA LYS A 108 11.20 3.22 17.53
C LYS A 108 10.82 2.18 18.59
N ARG A 109 9.58 1.70 18.58
CA ARG A 109 9.11 0.65 19.51
C ARG A 109 9.84 -0.65 19.25
N ALA A 110 9.89 -1.08 17.98
CA ALA A 110 10.59 -2.29 17.59
C ALA A 110 12.09 -2.24 17.99
N ALA A 111 12.78 -1.12 17.75
CA ALA A 111 14.17 -0.97 18.12
C ALA A 111 14.41 -1.09 19.63
N ARG A 112 13.52 -0.52 20.45
CA ARG A 112 13.59 -0.65 21.93
C ARG A 112 13.34 -2.08 22.38
N ALA A 113 12.36 -2.75 21.78
CA ALA A 113 12.04 -4.13 22.09
C ALA A 113 13.18 -5.07 21.72
N ILE A 114 13.79 -4.90 20.55
CA ILE A 114 15.00 -5.63 20.12
C ILE A 114 16.14 -5.39 21.11
N HIS A 115 16.37 -4.14 21.49
CA HIS A 115 17.43 -3.81 22.47
C HIS A 115 17.20 -4.51 23.80
N ALA A 116 15.99 -4.46 24.34
CA ALA A 116 15.63 -5.13 25.59
C ALA A 116 15.84 -6.64 25.52
N GLU A 117 15.45 -7.28 24.42
CA GLU A 117 15.66 -8.72 24.23
C GLU A 117 17.15 -9.11 24.16
N LEU A 118 17.96 -8.29 23.50
CA LEU A 118 19.40 -8.56 23.34
C LEU A 118 20.22 -8.29 24.60
N THR A 119 19.77 -7.36 25.45
CA THR A 119 20.51 -6.95 26.67
C THR A 119 19.93 -7.52 27.95
N GLY A 120 18.75 -8.13 27.91
CA GLY A 120 18.03 -8.60 29.08
C GLY A 120 17.53 -7.47 30.00
N ALA A 121 17.35 -6.27 29.44
CA ALA A 121 16.96 -5.05 30.15
C ALA A 121 15.44 -4.84 30.14
#